data_0b6331094b4fcad0a183bb8f31f9ab14
#
_entry.id   0b6331094b4fcad0a183bb8f31f9ab14
#
_cell.length_a   1.000
_cell.length_b   1.000
_cell.length_c   1.000
_cell.angle_alpha   90.00
_cell.angle_beta   90.00
_cell.angle_gamma   90.00
#
_symmetry.space_group_name_H-M   'P 1'
#
loop_
_entity.id
_entity.type
_entity.pdbx_description
1 polymer ?
#
loop_
_entity_poly.entity_id
_entity_poly.type
_entity_poly.pdbx_seq_one_letter_code
_entity_poly.pdbx_strand_id
1 'polypeptide(L)'
;MRKTATLFGVGLVVAAAVASGCDLAQAQNCPGNPEALGTTRVPVIDPREYPRVGAMDHAVALPLSDKEVVLTFDDGPVPRYSNQILDILAAQCVKATFFLVGETARAHPSTVRRIFAEGHTIGTHSEDHPVRFGKLPPPLVKWEIDKGILDVGSALGDPRQVAPFFRVPGLARSDVIESELAARVLGDFGSDIAADDWHHRISPKKIIALAMNRLKARGKGILLLHDIHPATVAALPGLLKQLRQRDFHIVHVAPTSVDQF
;
A
#
# COMPACT_ATOMS: atom_id res chain seq x y z
N MET A 1 16.56 -76.24 29.24
CA MET A 1 16.17 -74.93 29.82
C MET A 1 16.78 -73.85 28.94
N ARG A 2 15.98 -73.23 28.07
CA ARG A 2 16.39 -72.15 27.14
C ARG A 2 15.82 -70.85 27.73
N LYS A 3 16.70 -69.85 28.03
CA LYS A 3 16.31 -68.51 28.48
C LYS A 3 16.09 -67.64 27.24
N THR A 4 14.91 -67.14 27.02
CA THR A 4 14.55 -66.14 26.02
C THR A 4 14.83 -64.74 26.61
N ALA A 5 15.68 -63.97 25.96
CA ALA A 5 15.94 -62.57 26.26
C ALA A 5 15.03 -61.66 25.42
N THR A 6 14.22 -60.85 26.05
CA THR A 6 13.36 -59.86 25.42
C THR A 6 14.11 -58.55 25.29
N LEU A 7 14.37 -58.06 24.04
CA LEU A 7 14.91 -56.74 23.76
C LEU A 7 13.79 -55.70 23.79
N PHE A 8 13.89 -54.73 24.67
CA PHE A 8 13.07 -53.50 24.63
C PHE A 8 13.72 -52.50 23.66
N GLY A 9 13.08 -52.23 22.56
CA GLY A 9 13.42 -51.17 21.64
C GLY A 9 12.94 -49.82 22.19
N VAL A 10 13.88 -48.90 22.47
CA VAL A 10 13.58 -47.50 22.81
C VAL A 10 13.43 -46.74 21.50
N GLY A 11 12.18 -46.39 21.17
CA GLY A 11 11.87 -45.54 20.02
C GLY A 11 12.24 -44.09 20.33
N LEU A 12 13.22 -43.56 19.60
CA LEU A 12 13.61 -42.15 19.65
C LEU A 12 12.58 -41.33 18.85
N VAL A 13 11.74 -40.59 19.52
CA VAL A 13 10.82 -39.61 18.87
C VAL A 13 11.62 -38.35 18.60
N VAL A 14 11.99 -38.14 17.34
CA VAL A 14 12.57 -36.85 16.88
C VAL A 14 11.42 -35.88 16.67
N ALA A 15 11.25 -34.94 17.60
CA ALA A 15 10.34 -33.83 17.41
C ALA A 15 10.99 -32.81 16.43
N ALA A 16 10.46 -32.76 15.21
CA ALA A 16 10.83 -31.72 14.26
C ALA A 16 10.24 -30.38 14.75
N ALA A 17 11.07 -29.50 15.26
CA ALA A 17 10.72 -28.12 15.52
C ALA A 17 10.55 -27.39 14.19
N VAL A 18 9.31 -27.06 13.83
CA VAL A 18 9.02 -26.14 12.72
C VAL A 18 9.42 -24.76 13.21
N ALA A 19 10.61 -24.32 12.81
CA ALA A 19 11.05 -22.95 12.97
C ALA A 19 10.20 -22.09 12.03
N SER A 20 9.21 -21.37 12.56
CA SER A 20 8.56 -20.26 11.87
C SER A 20 9.63 -19.21 11.56
N GLY A 21 10.13 -19.22 10.34
CA GLY A 21 11.07 -18.23 9.85
C GLY A 21 10.36 -16.86 9.84
N CYS A 22 10.62 -16.01 10.82
CA CYS A 22 10.47 -14.58 10.67
C CYS A 22 11.49 -14.15 9.61
N ASP A 23 11.03 -13.93 8.38
CA ASP A 23 11.82 -13.22 7.37
C ASP A 23 12.07 -11.79 7.90
N LEU A 24 13.19 -11.62 8.55
CA LEU A 24 13.79 -10.30 8.73
C LEU A 24 14.29 -9.89 7.34
N ALA A 25 13.44 -9.23 6.57
CA ALA A 25 13.88 -8.54 5.37
C ALA A 25 14.98 -7.56 5.80
N GLN A 26 16.22 -7.90 5.47
CA GLN A 26 17.36 -7.01 5.68
C GLN A 26 17.04 -5.69 4.97
N ALA A 27 17.19 -4.58 5.70
CA ALA A 27 17.14 -3.25 5.11
C ALA A 27 17.99 -3.26 3.83
N GLN A 28 17.34 -3.10 2.67
CA GLN A 28 18.03 -3.15 1.38
C GLN A 28 19.05 -2.02 1.37
N ASN A 29 20.35 -2.37 1.29
CA ASN A 29 21.40 -1.39 1.07
C ASN A 29 21.06 -0.57 -0.17
N CYS A 30 20.82 0.73 0.00
CA CYS A 30 20.49 1.62 -1.09
C CYS A 30 21.77 1.96 -1.86
N PRO A 31 21.97 1.47 -3.09
CA PRO A 31 23.18 1.75 -3.84
C PRO A 31 23.42 3.25 -3.97
N GLY A 32 24.58 3.73 -3.56
CA GLY A 32 24.94 5.15 -3.65
C GLY A 32 24.38 6.07 -2.57
N ASN A 33 23.52 5.57 -1.66
CA ASN A 33 22.98 6.36 -0.55
C ASN A 33 22.91 5.54 0.75
N PRO A 34 24.01 5.45 1.52
CA PRO A 34 24.05 4.71 2.79
C PRO A 34 23.14 5.34 3.87
N GLU A 35 22.73 6.58 3.64
CA GLU A 35 21.87 7.33 4.53
C GLU A 35 20.39 7.26 4.11
N ALA A 36 20.03 6.41 3.13
CA ALA A 36 18.65 6.24 2.69
C ALA A 36 17.76 5.70 3.80
N LEU A 37 16.49 6.12 3.79
CA LEU A 37 15.49 5.61 4.72
C LEU A 37 15.21 4.12 4.47
N GLY A 38 15.14 3.72 3.20
CA GLY A 38 14.87 2.36 2.77
C GLY A 38 13.45 1.88 3.07
N THR A 39 13.15 0.68 2.58
CA THR A 39 11.96 -0.09 2.96
C THR A 39 12.40 -1.22 3.89
N THR A 40 11.89 -1.26 5.12
CA THR A 40 12.38 -2.17 6.17
C THR A 40 11.79 -3.57 6.09
N ARG A 41 10.54 -3.70 5.65
CA ARG A 41 9.88 -4.98 5.41
C ARG A 41 8.72 -4.84 4.44
N VAL A 42 8.26 -5.98 3.91
CA VAL A 42 7.16 -6.07 2.94
C VAL A 42 6.15 -7.12 3.43
N PRO A 43 5.18 -6.76 4.28
CA PRO A 43 4.10 -7.67 4.66
C PRO A 43 3.21 -7.97 3.45
N VAL A 44 2.83 -9.23 3.33
CA VAL A 44 1.84 -9.69 2.35
C VAL A 44 0.46 -9.52 2.96
N ILE A 45 -0.44 -8.83 2.26
CA ILE A 45 -1.79 -8.54 2.71
C ILE A 45 -2.80 -9.30 1.84
N ASP A 46 -3.59 -10.16 2.46
CA ASP A 46 -4.70 -10.87 1.82
C ASP A 46 -6.00 -10.08 2.05
N PRO A 47 -6.72 -9.66 1.00
CA PRO A 47 -8.01 -8.99 1.15
C PRO A 47 -9.07 -9.80 1.88
N ARG A 48 -8.94 -11.12 1.93
CA ARG A 48 -9.86 -12.00 2.68
C ARG A 48 -9.64 -11.90 4.18
N GLU A 49 -8.41 -11.68 4.63
CA GLU A 49 -8.07 -11.46 6.04
C GLU A 49 -8.21 -9.98 6.42
N TYR A 50 -7.89 -9.09 5.48
CA TYR A 50 -7.93 -7.63 5.64
C TYR A 50 -8.88 -6.99 4.63
N PRO A 51 -10.19 -7.29 4.68
CA PRO A 51 -11.14 -6.79 3.68
C PRO A 51 -11.34 -5.28 3.73
N ARG A 52 -11.03 -4.66 4.87
CA ARG A 52 -11.16 -3.20 5.10
C ARG A 52 -10.12 -2.76 6.11
N VAL A 53 -9.25 -1.83 5.71
CA VAL A 53 -8.18 -1.33 6.57
C VAL A 53 -8.09 0.21 6.52
N GLY A 54 -7.60 0.82 7.62
CA GLY A 54 -7.41 2.25 7.72
C GLY A 54 -8.40 2.91 8.68
N ALA A 55 -7.89 3.45 9.77
CA ALA A 55 -8.72 3.87 10.91
C ALA A 55 -9.38 5.24 10.75
N MET A 56 -9.21 5.92 9.61
CA MET A 56 -10.02 7.11 9.29
C MET A 56 -11.45 6.73 8.92
N ASP A 57 -11.64 5.53 8.36
CA ASP A 57 -12.91 5.05 7.81
C ASP A 57 -13.27 3.62 8.24
N HIS A 58 -12.32 2.83 8.75
CA HIS A 58 -12.53 1.45 9.19
C HIS A 58 -12.03 1.18 10.60
N ALA A 59 -12.54 0.11 11.22
CA ALA A 59 -12.10 -0.30 12.57
C ALA A 59 -10.82 -1.14 12.57
N VAL A 60 -10.41 -1.68 11.42
CA VAL A 60 -9.28 -2.61 11.29
C VAL A 60 -8.05 -1.85 10.82
N ALA A 61 -6.93 -2.06 11.51
CA ALA A 61 -5.62 -1.54 11.10
C ALA A 61 -4.78 -2.65 10.47
N LEU A 62 -3.84 -2.27 9.61
CA LEU A 62 -2.78 -3.17 9.15
C LEU A 62 -1.93 -3.67 10.33
N PRO A 63 -1.31 -4.88 10.21
CA PRO A 63 -0.45 -5.46 11.23
C PRO A 63 0.92 -4.75 11.28
N LEU A 64 0.90 -3.46 11.61
CA LEU A 64 2.08 -2.61 11.73
C LEU A 64 2.60 -2.61 13.17
N SER A 65 3.91 -2.62 13.33
CA SER A 65 4.60 -2.35 14.59
C SER A 65 4.62 -0.84 14.89
N ASP A 66 4.97 -0.47 16.11
CA ASP A 66 5.18 0.94 16.43
C ASP A 66 6.25 1.56 15.52
N LYS A 67 6.09 2.84 15.18
CA LYS A 67 6.93 3.57 14.22
C LYS A 67 6.89 3.07 12.77
N GLU A 68 6.04 2.13 12.40
CA GLU A 68 5.91 1.71 11.01
C GLU A 68 4.91 2.57 10.23
N VAL A 69 5.30 2.96 9.02
CA VAL A 69 4.52 3.80 8.12
C VAL A 69 4.44 3.19 6.74
N VAL A 70 3.22 3.04 6.22
CA VAL A 70 2.96 2.72 4.81
C VAL A 70 2.68 4.01 4.06
N LEU A 71 3.51 4.33 3.06
CA LEU A 71 3.27 5.49 2.19
C LEU A 71 2.30 5.10 1.08
N THR A 72 1.27 5.92 0.88
CA THR A 72 0.31 5.74 -0.20
C THR A 72 0.08 7.05 -0.95
N PHE A 73 -0.12 6.94 -2.28
CA PHE A 73 -0.37 8.06 -3.18
C PHE A 73 -1.62 7.79 -4.00
N ASP A 74 -2.53 8.75 -4.05
CA ASP A 74 -3.81 8.67 -4.74
C ASP A 74 -3.87 9.60 -5.97
N ASP A 75 -4.89 9.38 -6.81
CA ASP A 75 -5.34 10.19 -7.94
C ASP A 75 -4.49 10.11 -9.21
N GLY A 76 -3.25 9.63 -9.13
CA GLY A 76 -2.35 9.57 -10.27
C GLY A 76 -2.71 8.50 -11.33
N PRO A 77 -1.87 8.40 -12.37
CA PRO A 77 -0.62 9.14 -12.53
C PRO A 77 -0.78 10.49 -13.25
N VAL A 78 -0.11 11.50 -12.74
CA VAL A 78 0.17 12.74 -13.50
C VAL A 78 1.67 12.79 -13.78
N PRO A 79 2.14 12.51 -15.02
CA PRO A 79 3.56 12.24 -15.31
C PRO A 79 4.53 13.30 -14.80
N ARG A 80 4.10 14.58 -14.84
CA ARG A 80 4.90 15.70 -14.35
C ARG A 80 5.23 15.59 -12.87
N TYR A 81 4.33 15.02 -12.05
CA TYR A 81 4.48 14.94 -10.60
C TYR A 81 4.80 13.51 -10.16
N SER A 82 4.08 12.53 -10.67
CA SER A 82 4.30 11.11 -10.35
C SER A 82 5.75 10.69 -10.63
N ASN A 83 6.32 11.10 -11.78
CA ASN A 83 7.72 10.77 -12.09
C ASN A 83 8.72 11.41 -11.12
N GLN A 84 8.48 12.65 -10.66
CA GLN A 84 9.35 13.28 -9.66
C GLN A 84 9.24 12.60 -8.30
N ILE A 85 8.04 12.15 -7.91
CA ILE A 85 7.83 11.35 -6.69
C ILE A 85 8.60 10.03 -6.78
N LEU A 86 8.55 9.34 -7.92
CA LEU A 86 9.30 8.10 -8.16
C LEU A 86 10.82 8.34 -8.05
N ASP A 87 11.34 9.41 -8.64
CA ASP A 87 12.76 9.78 -8.51
C ASP A 87 13.18 9.99 -7.06
N ILE A 88 12.33 10.66 -6.25
CA ILE A 88 12.57 10.90 -4.83
C ILE A 88 12.53 9.60 -4.03
N LEU A 89 11.55 8.74 -4.28
CA LEU A 89 11.42 7.44 -3.63
C LEU A 89 12.61 6.53 -3.98
N ALA A 90 13.00 6.48 -5.25
CA ALA A 90 14.15 5.71 -5.73
C ALA A 90 15.44 6.16 -5.05
N ALA A 91 15.69 7.48 -4.93
CA ALA A 91 16.87 8.02 -4.26
C ALA A 91 16.95 7.65 -2.76
N GLN A 92 15.86 7.26 -2.16
CA GLN A 92 15.76 6.81 -0.77
C GLN A 92 15.53 5.29 -0.64
N CYS A 93 15.49 4.53 -1.75
CA CYS A 93 15.15 3.11 -1.80
C CYS A 93 13.83 2.77 -1.09
N VAL A 94 12.88 3.68 -1.16
CA VAL A 94 11.56 3.57 -0.53
C VAL A 94 10.56 3.04 -1.55
N LYS A 95 9.75 2.06 -1.13
CA LYS A 95 8.59 1.58 -1.90
C LYS A 95 7.30 2.10 -1.27
N ALA A 96 6.28 2.29 -2.13
CA ALA A 96 4.98 2.84 -1.76
C ALA A 96 3.85 2.11 -2.50
N THR A 97 2.61 2.39 -2.11
CA THR A 97 1.42 1.94 -2.84
C THR A 97 0.79 3.13 -3.55
N PHE A 98 0.44 2.95 -4.83
CA PHE A 98 -0.25 3.95 -5.64
C PHE A 98 -1.66 3.47 -5.94
N PHE A 99 -2.66 4.28 -5.63
CA PHE A 99 -4.05 4.04 -5.98
C PHE A 99 -4.41 4.90 -7.19
N LEU A 100 -4.38 4.26 -8.36
CA LEU A 100 -4.48 4.96 -9.64
C LEU A 100 -5.94 5.10 -10.09
N VAL A 101 -6.26 6.25 -10.65
CA VAL A 101 -7.52 6.51 -11.36
C VAL A 101 -7.42 5.91 -12.76
N GLY A 102 -8.44 5.16 -13.19
CA GLY A 102 -8.44 4.42 -14.46
C GLY A 102 -8.24 5.32 -15.68
N GLU A 103 -8.96 6.44 -15.75
CA GLU A 103 -8.83 7.40 -16.84
C GLU A 103 -7.40 7.95 -16.98
N THR A 104 -6.76 8.34 -15.86
CA THR A 104 -5.39 8.86 -15.87
C THR A 104 -4.39 7.76 -16.19
N ALA A 105 -4.59 6.53 -15.69
CA ALA A 105 -3.76 5.38 -16.01
C ALA A 105 -3.79 5.05 -17.50
N ARG A 106 -4.97 5.03 -18.11
CA ARG A 106 -5.17 4.82 -19.55
C ARG A 106 -4.50 5.92 -20.39
N ALA A 107 -4.56 7.17 -19.92
CA ALA A 107 -3.91 8.29 -20.60
C ALA A 107 -2.37 8.26 -20.50
N HIS A 108 -1.81 7.64 -19.43
CA HIS A 108 -0.39 7.69 -19.14
C HIS A 108 0.23 6.30 -18.83
N PRO A 109 0.08 5.30 -19.71
CA PRO A 109 0.50 3.92 -19.45
C PRO A 109 2.01 3.75 -19.21
N SER A 110 2.85 4.64 -19.76
CA SER A 110 4.30 4.59 -19.50
C SER A 110 4.64 4.87 -18.03
N THR A 111 3.92 5.82 -17.40
CA THR A 111 4.12 6.13 -15.99
C THR A 111 3.58 5.00 -15.11
N VAL A 112 2.45 4.38 -15.45
CA VAL A 112 1.92 3.20 -14.74
C VAL A 112 2.95 2.06 -14.76
N ARG A 113 3.50 1.74 -15.94
CA ARG A 113 4.54 0.71 -16.05
C ARG A 113 5.82 1.06 -15.30
N ARG A 114 6.19 2.35 -15.23
CA ARG A 114 7.33 2.81 -14.43
C ARG A 114 7.10 2.56 -12.94
N ILE A 115 5.92 2.92 -12.41
CA ILE A 115 5.55 2.67 -11.01
C ILE A 115 5.73 1.18 -10.67
N PHE A 116 5.20 0.30 -11.52
CA PHE A 116 5.31 -1.14 -11.32
C PHE A 116 6.76 -1.66 -11.43
N ALA A 117 7.48 -1.24 -12.49
CA ALA A 117 8.86 -1.67 -12.73
C ALA A 117 9.82 -1.25 -11.62
N GLU A 118 9.55 -0.14 -10.95
CA GLU A 118 10.30 0.31 -9.77
C GLU A 118 9.90 -0.44 -8.48
N GLY A 119 8.97 -1.41 -8.56
CA GLY A 119 8.59 -2.30 -7.45
C GLY A 119 7.62 -1.69 -6.45
N HIS A 120 6.82 -0.73 -6.86
CA HIS A 120 5.70 -0.21 -6.09
C HIS A 120 4.45 -1.06 -6.30
N THR A 121 3.55 -1.09 -5.31
CA THR A 121 2.25 -1.74 -5.44
C THR A 121 1.27 -0.78 -6.12
N ILE A 122 0.48 -1.31 -7.05
CA ILE A 122 -0.57 -0.55 -7.74
C ILE A 122 -1.93 -1.13 -7.37
N GLY A 123 -2.73 -0.34 -6.66
CA GLY A 123 -4.16 -0.53 -6.47
C GLY A 123 -4.96 0.41 -7.38
N THR A 124 -6.29 0.44 -7.20
CA THR A 124 -7.19 1.25 -8.03
C THR A 124 -8.00 2.25 -7.21
N HIS A 125 -8.37 3.37 -7.84
CA HIS A 125 -9.07 4.50 -7.23
C HIS A 125 -10.26 4.96 -8.07
N SER A 126 -11.10 4.00 -8.52
CA SER A 126 -12.20 4.16 -9.48
C SER A 126 -11.76 4.53 -10.90
N GLU A 127 -12.70 4.76 -11.80
CA GLU A 127 -12.41 5.15 -13.20
C GLU A 127 -12.12 6.64 -13.34
N ASP A 128 -13.02 7.52 -12.83
CA ASP A 128 -12.91 8.97 -13.03
C ASP A 128 -12.97 9.80 -11.74
N HIS A 129 -12.83 9.12 -10.57
CA HIS A 129 -12.82 9.76 -9.25
C HIS A 129 -14.03 10.67 -8.98
N PRO A 130 -15.27 10.18 -9.04
CA PRO A 130 -16.44 11.04 -8.87
C PRO A 130 -16.55 11.59 -7.43
N VAL A 131 -16.72 12.91 -7.33
CA VAL A 131 -16.75 13.66 -6.05
C VAL A 131 -17.75 13.10 -5.03
N ARG A 132 -18.81 12.42 -5.51
CA ARG A 132 -19.87 11.84 -4.67
C ARG A 132 -19.96 10.33 -4.85
N PHE A 133 -18.83 9.65 -4.88
CA PHE A 133 -18.77 8.21 -5.09
C PHE A 133 -19.76 7.44 -4.20
N GLY A 134 -19.82 7.73 -2.91
CA GLY A 134 -20.72 7.10 -1.96
C GLY A 134 -22.22 7.34 -2.19
N LYS A 135 -22.58 8.23 -3.13
CA LYS A 135 -23.97 8.56 -3.48
C LYS A 135 -24.35 8.15 -4.90
N LEU A 136 -23.46 7.47 -5.61
CA LEU A 136 -23.75 6.95 -6.94
C LEU A 136 -24.77 5.81 -6.86
N PRO A 137 -25.63 5.66 -7.87
CA PRO A 137 -26.49 4.50 -7.99
C PRO A 137 -25.66 3.22 -8.22
N PRO A 138 -26.14 2.04 -7.76
CA PRO A 138 -25.36 0.80 -7.80
C PRO A 138 -24.74 0.46 -9.16
N PRO A 139 -25.42 0.62 -10.32
CA PRO A 139 -24.80 0.35 -11.60
C PRO A 139 -23.59 1.23 -11.91
N LEU A 140 -23.59 2.48 -11.46
CA LEU A 140 -22.45 3.39 -11.65
C LEU A 140 -21.29 3.05 -10.69
N VAL A 141 -21.58 2.71 -9.43
CA VAL A 141 -20.52 2.21 -8.50
C VAL A 141 -19.82 0.99 -9.11
N LYS A 142 -20.61 0.03 -9.61
CA LYS A 142 -20.06 -1.14 -10.29
C LYS A 142 -19.18 -0.77 -11.49
N TRP A 143 -19.65 0.12 -12.35
CA TRP A 143 -18.93 0.56 -13.54
C TRP A 143 -17.61 1.25 -13.17
N GLU A 144 -17.60 2.14 -12.19
CA GLU A 144 -16.44 2.85 -11.69
C GLU A 144 -15.33 1.89 -11.19
N ILE A 145 -15.75 0.86 -10.44
CA ILE A 145 -14.83 -0.15 -9.93
C ILE A 145 -14.27 -1.00 -11.08
N ASP A 146 -15.15 -1.59 -11.90
CA ASP A 146 -14.77 -2.53 -12.95
C ASP A 146 -13.93 -1.85 -14.03
N LYS A 147 -14.35 -0.64 -14.45
CA LYS A 147 -13.67 0.11 -15.50
C LYS A 147 -12.30 0.62 -15.03
N GLY A 148 -12.20 1.11 -13.80
CA GLY A 148 -10.94 1.54 -13.21
C GLY A 148 -9.92 0.38 -13.15
N ILE A 149 -10.33 -0.80 -12.72
CA ILE A 149 -9.48 -2.00 -12.71
C ILE A 149 -9.05 -2.36 -14.14
N LEU A 150 -9.98 -2.35 -15.09
CA LEU A 150 -9.70 -2.68 -16.48
C LEU A 150 -8.66 -1.72 -17.10
N ASP A 151 -8.82 -0.42 -16.88
CA ASP A 151 -7.96 0.58 -17.50
C ASP A 151 -6.55 0.61 -16.86
N VAL A 152 -6.46 0.46 -15.54
CA VAL A 152 -5.15 0.29 -14.87
C VAL A 152 -4.46 -1.00 -15.34
N GLY A 153 -5.17 -2.12 -15.39
CA GLY A 153 -4.63 -3.39 -15.89
C GLY A 153 -4.17 -3.33 -17.35
N SER A 154 -4.94 -2.65 -18.19
CA SER A 154 -4.58 -2.41 -19.59
C SER A 154 -3.32 -1.54 -19.72
N ALA A 155 -3.18 -0.52 -18.89
CA ALA A 155 -2.00 0.36 -18.87
C ALA A 155 -0.73 -0.39 -18.44
N LEU A 156 -0.86 -1.36 -17.52
CA LEU A 156 0.23 -2.26 -17.12
C LEU A 156 0.60 -3.24 -18.23
N GLY A 157 -0.35 -3.66 -19.05
CA GLY A 157 -0.21 -4.71 -20.06
C GLY A 157 -0.47 -6.13 -19.53
N ASP A 158 -0.67 -6.28 -18.22
CA ASP A 158 -1.08 -7.52 -17.57
C ASP A 158 -2.00 -7.19 -16.38
N PRO A 159 -3.31 -7.46 -16.47
CA PRO A 159 -4.26 -7.18 -15.39
C PRO A 159 -3.95 -7.88 -14.06
N ARG A 160 -3.22 -9.00 -14.08
CA ARG A 160 -2.82 -9.73 -12.87
C ARG A 160 -1.81 -8.97 -12.01
N GLN A 161 -1.20 -7.91 -12.56
CA GLN A 161 -0.26 -7.05 -11.84
C GLN A 161 -0.96 -5.96 -11.02
N VAL A 162 -2.27 -5.78 -11.19
CA VAL A 162 -3.07 -4.90 -10.34
C VAL A 162 -3.30 -5.61 -9.00
N ALA A 163 -2.86 -4.97 -7.91
CA ALA A 163 -3.13 -5.50 -6.59
C ALA A 163 -4.64 -5.49 -6.30
N PRO A 164 -5.19 -6.47 -5.59
CA PRO A 164 -6.60 -6.52 -5.23
C PRO A 164 -6.91 -5.52 -4.09
N PHE A 165 -6.42 -4.30 -4.24
CA PHE A 165 -6.61 -3.19 -3.32
C PHE A 165 -7.35 -2.06 -4.03
N PHE A 166 -8.43 -1.63 -3.43
CA PHE A 166 -9.22 -0.50 -3.89
C PHE A 166 -9.24 0.58 -2.81
N ARG A 167 -9.00 1.82 -3.17
CA ARG A 167 -9.27 2.94 -2.27
C ARG A 167 -10.48 3.69 -2.77
N VAL A 168 -11.45 3.87 -1.88
CA VAL A 168 -12.70 4.55 -2.22
C VAL A 168 -12.47 6.06 -2.33
N PRO A 169 -12.84 6.72 -3.46
CA PRO A 169 -12.75 8.17 -3.61
C PRO A 169 -13.35 8.93 -2.45
N GLY A 170 -12.53 9.85 -1.87
CA GLY A 170 -12.90 10.64 -0.70
C GLY A 170 -13.16 9.84 0.57
N LEU A 171 -12.67 8.59 0.66
CA LEU A 171 -12.92 7.65 1.78
C LEU A 171 -14.43 7.51 2.07
N ALA A 172 -15.26 7.59 1.03
CA ALA A 172 -16.71 7.51 1.15
C ALA A 172 -17.14 6.07 1.51
N ARG A 173 -18.22 5.94 2.29
CA ARG A 173 -18.76 4.64 2.67
C ARG A 173 -20.21 4.50 2.23
N SER A 174 -20.55 3.34 1.71
CA SER A 174 -21.92 2.90 1.52
C SER A 174 -21.99 1.38 1.43
N ASP A 175 -23.13 0.79 1.80
CA ASP A 175 -23.34 -0.66 1.71
C ASP A 175 -23.16 -1.18 0.28
N VAL A 176 -23.50 -0.36 -0.72
CA VAL A 176 -23.32 -0.69 -2.13
C VAL A 176 -21.85 -0.86 -2.47
N ILE A 177 -21.01 0.11 -2.07
CA ILE A 177 -19.56 0.04 -2.31
C ILE A 177 -18.98 -1.17 -1.62
N GLU A 178 -19.28 -1.35 -0.34
CA GLU A 178 -18.75 -2.47 0.46
C GLU A 178 -19.15 -3.83 -0.15
N SER A 179 -20.40 -3.95 -0.63
CA SER A 179 -20.88 -5.18 -1.29
C SER A 179 -20.19 -5.42 -2.64
N GLU A 180 -19.97 -4.38 -3.45
CA GLU A 180 -19.30 -4.50 -4.74
C GLU A 180 -17.80 -4.86 -4.59
N LEU A 181 -17.12 -4.31 -3.59
CA LEU A 181 -15.73 -4.67 -3.29
C LEU A 181 -15.63 -6.11 -2.77
N ALA A 182 -16.50 -6.49 -1.84
CA ALA A 182 -16.54 -7.85 -1.30
C ALA A 182 -16.82 -8.91 -2.38
N ALA A 183 -17.74 -8.63 -3.31
CA ALA A 183 -18.07 -9.54 -4.42
C ALA A 183 -16.88 -9.82 -5.36
N ARG A 184 -15.86 -8.94 -5.36
CA ARG A 184 -14.62 -9.06 -6.17
C ARG A 184 -13.42 -9.46 -5.35
N VAL A 185 -13.59 -9.72 -4.06
CA VAL A 185 -12.48 -9.97 -3.13
C VAL A 185 -11.45 -8.83 -3.15
N LEU A 186 -11.92 -7.58 -3.26
CA LEU A 186 -11.07 -6.40 -3.18
C LEU A 186 -11.00 -5.90 -1.73
N GLY A 187 -9.78 -5.62 -1.26
CA GLY A 187 -9.58 -4.95 0.01
C GLY A 187 -9.88 -3.44 -0.12
N ASP A 188 -10.80 -2.92 0.70
CA ASP A 188 -11.00 -1.48 0.86
C ASP A 188 -9.84 -0.91 1.69
N PHE A 189 -8.93 -0.25 0.99
CA PHE A 189 -7.67 0.21 1.55
C PHE A 189 -7.76 1.70 1.90
N GLY A 190 -8.37 1.99 3.04
CA GLY A 190 -8.48 3.35 3.57
C GLY A 190 -7.16 3.94 4.04
N SER A 191 -7.22 4.87 4.96
CA SER A 191 -6.05 5.54 5.52
C SER A 191 -6.13 5.65 7.04
N ASP A 192 -4.98 5.84 7.67
CA ASP A 192 -4.87 6.14 9.09
C ASP A 192 -4.58 7.62 9.34
N ILE A 193 -3.87 8.24 8.41
CA ILE A 193 -3.31 9.57 8.54
C ILE A 193 -3.32 10.25 7.19
N ALA A 194 -3.94 11.41 7.09
CA ALA A 194 -3.87 12.27 5.91
C ALA A 194 -2.83 13.37 6.11
N ALA A 195 -2.14 13.75 5.05
CA ALA A 195 -1.24 14.93 5.06
C ALA A 195 -1.95 16.23 4.66
N ASP A 196 -3.22 16.13 4.25
CA ASP A 196 -4.08 17.25 3.75
C ASP A 196 -3.49 17.96 2.53
N ASP A 197 -2.65 17.28 1.75
CA ASP A 197 -1.91 17.84 0.64
C ASP A 197 -2.77 18.23 -0.59
N TRP A 198 -4.04 17.80 -0.60
CA TRP A 198 -5.06 18.21 -1.59
C TRP A 198 -5.61 19.64 -1.36
N HIS A 199 -5.34 20.26 -0.20
CA HIS A 199 -5.84 21.60 0.05
C HIS A 199 -5.20 22.63 -0.85
N HIS A 200 -6.02 23.46 -1.48
CA HIS A 200 -5.56 24.54 -2.35
C HIS A 200 -4.57 25.47 -1.61
N ARG A 201 -3.42 25.74 -2.24
CA ARG A 201 -2.35 26.60 -1.70
C ARG A 201 -1.69 26.12 -0.40
N ILE A 202 -1.82 24.83 -0.05
CA ILE A 202 -1.07 24.30 1.09
C ILE A 202 0.43 24.36 0.80
N SER A 203 1.23 24.78 1.80
CA SER A 203 2.68 24.80 1.63
C SER A 203 3.31 23.45 1.93
N PRO A 204 4.45 23.11 1.28
CA PRO A 204 5.20 21.88 1.58
C PRO A 204 5.54 21.73 3.07
N LYS A 205 5.91 22.83 3.73
CA LYS A 205 6.18 22.86 5.17
C LYS A 205 4.95 22.45 6.00
N LYS A 206 3.75 22.89 5.59
CA LYS A 206 2.51 22.55 6.29
C LYS A 206 2.14 21.08 6.09
N ILE A 207 2.31 20.52 4.89
CA ILE A 207 2.12 19.08 4.61
C ILE A 207 3.00 18.24 5.53
N ILE A 208 4.31 18.54 5.58
CA ILE A 208 5.25 17.86 6.47
C ILE A 208 4.81 17.95 7.93
N ALA A 209 4.44 19.14 8.40
CA ALA A 209 4.05 19.35 9.77
C ALA A 209 2.79 18.55 10.15
N LEU A 210 1.77 18.52 9.28
CA LEU A 210 0.53 17.76 9.50
C LEU A 210 0.80 16.26 9.53
N ALA A 211 1.49 15.73 8.53
CA ALA A 211 1.85 14.32 8.47
C ALA A 211 2.61 13.89 9.74
N MET A 212 3.69 14.63 10.09
CA MET A 212 4.53 14.26 11.23
C MET A 212 3.84 14.40 12.57
N ASN A 213 2.99 15.43 12.77
CA ASN A 213 2.26 15.59 14.02
C ASN A 213 1.22 14.46 14.22
N ARG A 214 0.50 14.10 13.15
CA ARG A 214 -0.48 13.01 13.18
C ARG A 214 0.19 11.65 13.36
N LEU A 215 1.31 11.40 12.66
CA LEU A 215 2.11 10.19 12.85
C LEU A 215 2.65 10.07 14.27
N LYS A 216 3.17 11.17 14.83
CA LYS A 216 3.65 11.19 16.23
C LYS A 216 2.54 10.87 17.23
N ALA A 217 1.35 11.40 17.01
CA ALA A 217 0.21 11.17 17.90
C ALA A 217 -0.31 9.72 17.82
N ARG A 218 -0.26 9.11 16.62
CA ARG A 218 -0.77 7.77 16.39
C ARG A 218 0.27 6.66 16.59
N GLY A 219 1.54 6.96 16.39
CA GLY A 219 2.66 6.03 16.50
C GLY A 219 2.97 5.28 15.21
N LYS A 220 1.99 4.95 14.36
CA LYS A 220 2.10 4.15 13.15
C LYS A 220 0.92 4.37 12.22
N GLY A 221 0.98 3.87 10.97
CA GLY A 221 -0.19 3.80 10.11
C GLY A 221 0.06 4.03 8.63
N ILE A 222 -1.05 4.01 7.87
CA ILE A 222 -1.11 4.29 6.44
C ILE A 222 -1.19 5.81 6.26
N LEU A 223 -0.19 6.37 5.60
CA LEU A 223 -0.12 7.81 5.31
C LEU A 223 -0.63 8.09 3.90
N LEU A 224 -1.69 8.87 3.81
CA LEU A 224 -2.32 9.34 2.57
C LEU A 224 -1.65 10.61 2.06
N LEU A 225 -1.21 10.53 0.82
CA LEU A 225 -0.67 11.61 -0.02
C LEU A 225 -1.28 11.51 -1.43
N HIS A 226 -1.05 12.52 -2.28
CA HIS A 226 -1.51 12.51 -3.68
C HIS A 226 -0.34 12.82 -4.61
N ASP A 227 -0.19 12.04 -5.70
CA ASP A 227 0.91 12.22 -6.66
C ASP A 227 0.54 13.16 -7.84
N ILE A 228 -0.46 13.99 -7.62
CA ILE A 228 -0.97 14.98 -8.58
C ILE A 228 -0.67 16.43 -8.20
N HIS A 229 -0.02 16.67 -7.07
CA HIS A 229 0.20 18.02 -6.54
C HIS A 229 1.69 18.41 -6.47
N PRO A 230 2.07 19.60 -6.97
CA PRO A 230 3.44 20.08 -6.88
C PRO A 230 3.90 20.30 -5.42
N ALA A 231 2.97 20.60 -4.52
CA ALA A 231 3.26 20.79 -3.09
C ALA A 231 3.69 19.47 -2.43
N THR A 232 3.10 18.34 -2.82
CA THR A 232 3.48 17.00 -2.36
C THR A 232 4.88 16.63 -2.83
N VAL A 233 5.18 16.86 -4.12
CA VAL A 233 6.53 16.67 -4.68
C VAL A 233 7.57 17.45 -3.88
N ALA A 234 7.31 18.73 -3.62
CA ALA A 234 8.21 19.60 -2.86
C ALA A 234 8.31 19.22 -1.36
N ALA A 235 7.26 18.61 -0.79
CA ALA A 235 7.25 18.19 0.60
C ALA A 235 7.99 16.85 0.84
N LEU A 236 7.91 15.93 -0.12
CA LEU A 236 8.33 14.53 0.07
C LEU A 236 9.78 14.36 0.56
N PRO A 237 10.81 15.06 0.01
CA PRO A 237 12.18 14.94 0.53
C PRO A 237 12.30 15.32 2.02
N GLY A 238 11.63 16.41 2.41
CA GLY A 238 11.61 16.88 3.79
C GLY A 238 10.85 15.93 4.72
N LEU A 239 9.76 15.34 4.23
CA LEU A 239 8.97 14.36 4.95
C LEU A 239 9.80 13.08 5.22
N LEU A 240 10.43 12.50 4.20
CA LEU A 240 11.28 11.31 4.34
C LEU A 240 12.44 11.55 5.30
N LYS A 241 13.08 12.72 5.21
CA LYS A 241 14.12 13.14 6.17
C LYS A 241 13.59 13.18 7.60
N GLN A 242 12.39 13.74 7.83
CA GLN A 242 11.82 13.81 9.18
C GLN A 242 11.35 12.45 9.71
N LEU A 243 10.83 11.56 8.85
CA LEU A 243 10.52 10.19 9.23
C LEU A 243 11.77 9.49 9.76
N ARG A 244 12.88 9.55 9.02
CA ARG A 244 14.15 9.00 9.45
C ARG A 244 14.66 9.59 10.76
N GLN A 245 14.67 10.92 10.90
CA GLN A 245 15.15 11.61 12.11
C GLN A 245 14.34 11.28 13.37
N ARG A 246 13.10 10.78 13.21
CA ARG A 246 12.21 10.40 14.29
C ARG A 246 12.05 8.90 14.46
N ASP A 247 12.91 8.14 13.79
CA ASP A 247 12.96 6.69 13.86
C ASP A 247 11.66 6.01 13.39
N PHE A 248 11.04 6.58 12.34
CA PHE A 248 9.97 5.91 11.62
C PHE A 248 10.54 5.04 10.51
N HIS A 249 9.97 3.86 10.35
CA HIS A 249 10.36 2.84 9.37
C HIS A 249 9.32 2.73 8.26
N ILE A 250 9.77 2.75 7.01
CA ILE A 250 8.85 2.54 5.90
C ILE A 250 8.61 1.04 5.70
N VAL A 251 7.33 0.70 5.69
CA VAL A 251 6.82 -0.63 5.35
C VAL A 251 6.09 -0.53 4.02
N HIS A 252 6.38 -1.46 3.10
CA HIS A 252 5.69 -1.57 1.84
C HIS A 252 4.72 -2.76 1.90
N VAL A 253 3.49 -2.60 1.44
CA VAL A 253 2.52 -3.69 1.38
C VAL A 253 2.49 -4.33 -0.01
N ALA A 254 2.57 -5.66 -0.05
CA ALA A 254 2.39 -6.44 -1.26
C ALA A 254 1.08 -7.25 -1.16
N PRO A 255 0.38 -7.49 -2.27
CA PRO A 255 -0.75 -8.41 -2.28
C PRO A 255 -0.27 -9.87 -2.14
N THR A 256 -1.15 -10.76 -1.67
CA THR A 256 -0.97 -12.20 -1.90
C THR A 256 -0.83 -12.47 -3.40
N SER A 257 0.00 -13.45 -3.78
CA SER A 257 0.19 -13.82 -5.19
C SER A 257 -1.15 -14.25 -5.82
N VAL A 258 -1.40 -13.77 -7.04
CA VAL A 258 -2.66 -13.98 -7.78
C VAL A 258 -2.95 -15.46 -8.08
N ASP A 259 -1.97 -16.35 -7.96
CA ASP A 259 -2.13 -17.80 -8.16
C ASP A 259 -2.97 -18.50 -7.07
N GLN A 260 -3.52 -17.74 -6.13
CA GLN A 260 -4.35 -18.25 -5.03
C GLN A 260 -5.84 -17.84 -5.14
N PHE A 261 -6.26 -17.24 -6.26
CA PHE A 261 -7.66 -16.83 -6.51
C PHE A 261 -8.32 -17.64 -7.62
#